data_3b5da3b60cb5e9369f20eba54b47abe0
#
_entry.id   3b5da3b60cb5e9369f20eba54b47abe0
#
_cell.length_a   1.000
_cell.length_b   1.000
_cell.length_c   1.000
_cell.angle_alpha   90.00
_cell.angle_beta   90.00
_cell.angle_gamma   90.00
#
_symmetry.space_group_name_H-M   'P 1'
#
loop_
_entity.id
_entity.type
_entity.pdbx_description
1 polymer ?
#
loop_
_entity_poly.entity_id
_entity_poly.type
_entity_poly.pdbx_seq_one_letter_code
_entity_poly.pdbx_strand_id
1 'polypeptide(L)'
;MSATHYTLATLREGDALVPAMRIGDRYWRLADLVAARGQPRLPASLVAVFADWPRQAPVLDNLARRIAERANVPEGLAADGVALATPLVYPRKCFCVGANYQSHLDEMGASEIRKVPGKPPFFFLKPPSTTFVGPGPTVHMPAGCDNFDWEIELAVVFGRGGRNIPEAQAMQYVAGYTLACDFTSRNQMFVPETFFKFDFTQGKCQDTTNPVGPAILPAQFVGDPREIEFALWVNDVEKQRARAGDMIYGIPEQIAGVSRSIAIEPGDVMLTGSPAGVGWPRGEKLAVGDVVKLWGAGIGTMEVVIQAPLH
;
A
#
# COMPACT_ATOMS: atom_id res chain seq x y z
N MET A 1 7.41 13.31 26.95
CA MET A 1 6.21 12.45 26.78
C MET A 1 6.40 11.67 25.50
N SER A 2 6.16 10.36 25.50
CA SER A 2 6.23 9.53 24.26
C SER A 2 5.14 10.00 23.29
N ALA A 3 5.45 10.00 22.00
CA ALA A 3 4.47 10.37 20.97
C ALA A 3 3.29 9.38 20.98
N THR A 4 2.07 9.89 20.85
CA THR A 4 0.88 9.04 20.70
C THR A 4 0.86 8.43 19.30
N HIS A 5 0.97 7.11 19.22
CA HIS A 5 0.94 6.39 17.94
C HIS A 5 -0.47 6.40 17.36
N TYR A 6 -0.55 6.65 16.06
CA TYR A 6 -1.80 6.59 15.29
C TYR A 6 -1.54 6.07 13.88
N THR A 7 -2.59 5.62 13.22
CA THR A 7 -2.62 5.38 11.78
C THR A 7 -3.69 6.24 11.12
N LEU A 8 -3.56 6.45 9.81
CA LEU A 8 -4.50 7.22 9.01
C LEU A 8 -5.26 6.30 8.06
N ALA A 9 -6.58 6.40 8.06
CA ALA A 9 -7.47 5.59 7.24
C ALA A 9 -8.52 6.46 6.56
N THR A 10 -9.17 5.92 5.54
CA THR A 10 -10.36 6.51 4.94
C THR A 10 -11.57 5.65 5.28
N LEU A 11 -12.52 6.22 6.01
CA LEU A 11 -13.80 5.57 6.32
C LEU A 11 -14.73 5.67 5.11
N ARG A 12 -15.55 4.64 4.91
CA ARG A 12 -16.66 4.65 3.95
C ARG A 12 -17.96 4.83 4.70
N GLU A 13 -18.63 5.95 4.49
CA GLU A 13 -19.91 6.31 5.11
C GLU A 13 -20.95 6.55 4.02
N GLY A 14 -21.64 5.48 3.60
CA GLY A 14 -22.41 5.49 2.35
C GLY A 14 -21.46 5.76 1.16
N ASP A 15 -21.77 6.82 0.39
CA ASP A 15 -20.94 7.25 -0.75
C ASP A 15 -19.78 8.18 -0.33
N ALA A 16 -19.76 8.64 0.92
CA ALA A 16 -18.73 9.55 1.40
C ALA A 16 -17.45 8.80 1.78
N LEU A 17 -16.31 9.40 1.45
CA LEU A 17 -14.97 8.94 1.80
C LEU A 17 -14.36 9.94 2.79
N VAL A 18 -14.23 9.52 4.07
CA VAL A 18 -13.94 10.40 5.18
C VAL A 18 -12.56 10.08 5.78
N PRO A 19 -11.59 11.02 5.71
CA PRO A 19 -10.30 10.85 6.36
C PRO A 19 -10.46 10.71 7.88
N ALA A 20 -9.78 9.73 8.45
CA ALA A 20 -9.82 9.44 9.87
C ALA A 20 -8.44 9.09 10.44
N MET A 21 -8.31 9.31 11.74
CA MET A 21 -7.20 8.86 12.56
C MET A 21 -7.66 7.68 13.41
N ARG A 22 -6.85 6.62 13.45
CA ARG A 22 -7.06 5.48 14.34
C ARG A 22 -6.05 5.53 15.49
N ILE A 23 -6.54 5.40 16.72
CA ILE A 23 -5.73 5.16 17.92
C ILE A 23 -6.37 3.99 18.69
N GLY A 24 -5.58 2.95 18.90
CA GLY A 24 -6.10 1.70 19.50
C GLY A 24 -7.20 1.07 18.65
N ASP A 25 -8.35 0.85 19.27
CA ASP A 25 -9.54 0.24 18.66
C ASP A 25 -10.59 1.26 18.19
N ARG A 26 -10.23 2.56 18.09
CA ARG A 26 -11.19 3.61 17.72
C ARG A 26 -10.69 4.47 16.57
N TYR A 27 -11.65 5.00 15.81
CA TYR A 27 -11.45 5.95 14.72
C TYR A 27 -12.06 7.30 15.04
N TRP A 28 -11.37 8.37 14.67
CA TRP A 28 -11.85 9.75 14.74
C TRP A 28 -11.81 10.36 13.34
N ARG A 29 -12.94 10.87 12.87
CA ARG A 29 -12.97 11.66 11.63
C ARG A 29 -12.10 12.90 11.82
N LEU A 30 -11.20 13.16 10.90
CA LEU A 30 -10.29 14.30 11.01
C LEU A 30 -11.05 15.63 11.04
N ALA A 31 -12.15 15.73 10.30
CA ALA A 31 -13.00 16.92 10.30
C ALA A 31 -13.62 17.24 11.68
N ASP A 32 -14.05 16.22 12.43
CA ASP A 32 -14.66 16.40 13.75
C ASP A 32 -13.63 16.87 14.79
N LEU A 33 -12.39 16.38 14.66
CA LEU A 33 -11.30 16.76 15.55
C LEU A 33 -10.90 18.24 15.42
N VAL A 34 -11.02 18.83 14.23
CA VAL A 34 -10.70 20.24 13.98
C VAL A 34 -11.89 21.16 14.21
N ALA A 35 -13.12 20.71 13.93
CA ALA A 35 -14.35 21.49 14.13
C ALA A 35 -14.53 21.93 15.61
N ALA A 36 -14.09 21.09 16.56
CA ALA A 36 -14.18 21.34 17.99
C ALA A 36 -13.43 22.62 18.49
N ARG A 37 -12.67 23.34 17.65
CA ARG A 37 -11.87 24.50 18.05
C ARG A 37 -11.68 25.64 17.04
N GLY A 38 -12.39 25.68 15.93
CA GLY A 38 -12.19 26.73 14.91
C GLY A 38 -10.78 26.73 14.29
N GLN A 39 -10.10 25.61 14.31
CA GLN A 39 -8.79 25.43 13.67
C GLN A 39 -8.93 25.39 12.13
N PRO A 40 -7.87 25.69 11.36
CA PRO A 40 -7.91 25.56 9.91
C PRO A 40 -8.36 24.16 9.53
N ARG A 41 -9.28 24.07 8.56
CA ARG A 41 -9.80 22.79 8.07
C ARG A 41 -8.65 21.92 7.56
N LEU A 42 -8.62 20.67 8.02
CA LEU A 42 -7.78 19.65 7.37
C LEU A 42 -8.29 19.38 5.96
N PRO A 43 -7.40 18.98 5.02
CA PRO A 43 -7.81 18.59 3.68
C PRO A 43 -8.88 17.47 3.70
N ALA A 44 -9.76 17.50 2.69
CA ALA A 44 -10.90 16.58 2.61
C ALA A 44 -10.54 15.15 2.20
N SER A 45 -9.28 14.87 1.89
CA SER A 45 -8.79 13.51 1.55
C SER A 45 -7.39 13.29 2.08
N LEU A 46 -7.01 12.03 2.33
CA LEU A 46 -5.65 11.72 2.76
C LEU A 46 -4.62 12.03 1.66
N VAL A 47 -4.96 11.89 0.39
CA VAL A 47 -4.06 12.34 -0.71
C VAL A 47 -3.71 13.81 -0.54
N ALA A 48 -4.70 14.65 -0.23
CA ALA A 48 -4.48 16.08 0.01
C ALA A 48 -3.73 16.34 1.33
N VAL A 49 -3.92 15.53 2.37
CA VAL A 49 -3.13 15.57 3.61
C VAL A 49 -1.66 15.29 3.31
N PHE A 50 -1.37 14.23 2.54
CA PHE A 50 0.00 13.86 2.17
C PHE A 50 0.62 14.84 1.15
N ALA A 51 -0.20 15.52 0.34
CA ALA A 51 0.29 16.56 -0.57
C ALA A 51 0.95 17.74 0.18
N ASP A 52 0.61 17.96 1.43
CA ASP A 52 1.20 18.99 2.30
C ASP A 52 1.70 18.39 3.64
N TRP A 53 2.25 17.18 3.58
CA TRP A 53 2.64 16.39 4.75
C TRP A 53 3.49 17.15 5.78
N PRO A 54 4.52 17.95 5.38
CA PRO A 54 5.33 18.66 6.35
C PRO A 54 4.54 19.65 7.24
N ARG A 55 3.42 20.17 6.74
CA ARG A 55 2.52 21.04 7.54
C ARG A 55 1.47 20.24 8.28
N GLN A 56 0.98 19.15 7.70
CA GLN A 56 -0.12 18.37 8.25
C GLN A 56 0.34 17.44 9.39
N ALA A 57 1.54 16.87 9.32
CA ALA A 57 2.03 15.93 10.33
C ALA A 57 2.03 16.54 11.76
N PRO A 58 2.56 17.75 12.02
CA PRO A 58 2.50 18.35 13.35
C PRO A 58 1.07 18.61 13.84
N VAL A 59 0.13 18.91 12.93
CA VAL A 59 -1.29 19.08 13.28
C VAL A 59 -1.89 17.75 13.74
N LEU A 60 -1.62 16.68 12.99
CA LEU A 60 -2.08 15.33 13.33
C LEU A 60 -1.49 14.83 14.66
N ASP A 61 -0.22 15.11 14.92
CA ASP A 61 0.43 14.77 16.20
C ASP A 61 -0.24 15.49 17.38
N ASN A 62 -0.58 16.76 17.20
CA ASN A 62 -1.33 17.52 18.21
C ASN A 62 -2.72 16.93 18.45
N LEU A 63 -3.44 16.56 17.38
CA LEU A 63 -4.75 15.91 17.49
C LEU A 63 -4.66 14.57 18.22
N ALA A 64 -3.67 13.74 17.88
CA ALA A 64 -3.44 12.45 18.53
C ALA A 64 -3.15 12.61 20.03
N ARG A 65 -2.31 13.58 20.40
CA ARG A 65 -2.03 13.92 21.81
C ARG A 65 -3.30 14.34 22.54
N ARG A 66 -4.14 15.17 21.95
CA ARG A 66 -5.42 15.61 22.54
C ARG A 66 -6.38 14.44 22.75
N ILE A 67 -6.44 13.50 21.84
CA ILE A 67 -7.22 12.26 22.00
C ILE A 67 -6.72 11.47 23.19
N ALA A 68 -5.41 11.27 23.32
CA ALA A 68 -4.81 10.56 24.43
C ALA A 68 -5.08 11.23 25.79
N GLU A 69 -5.04 12.54 25.83
CA GLU A 69 -5.33 13.37 27.02
C GLU A 69 -6.85 13.54 27.27
N ARG A 70 -7.72 13.04 26.41
CA ARG A 70 -9.18 13.26 26.41
C ARG A 70 -9.56 14.76 26.47
N ALA A 71 -8.75 15.60 25.85
CA ALA A 71 -8.82 17.05 25.95
C ALA A 71 -9.81 17.65 24.93
N ASN A 72 -11.10 17.68 25.28
CA ASN A 72 -12.18 18.24 24.45
C ASN A 72 -12.16 17.68 23.01
N VAL A 73 -12.26 16.37 22.90
CA VAL A 73 -12.36 15.63 21.64
C VAL A 73 -13.69 14.86 21.60
N PRO A 74 -14.28 14.66 20.41
CA PRO A 74 -15.48 13.83 20.27
C PRO A 74 -15.18 12.38 20.65
N GLU A 75 -16.23 11.61 20.92
CA GLU A 75 -16.09 10.18 21.10
C GLU A 75 -15.68 9.53 19.77
N GLY A 76 -14.70 8.62 19.82
CA GLY A 76 -14.27 7.87 18.64
C GLY A 76 -15.25 6.75 18.28
N LEU A 77 -15.34 6.43 17.02
CA LEU A 77 -16.10 5.28 16.48
C LEU A 77 -15.36 3.98 16.82
N ALA A 78 -16.06 2.96 17.28
CA ALA A 78 -15.48 1.64 17.49
C ALA A 78 -15.02 1.03 16.15
N ALA A 79 -13.89 0.33 16.16
CA ALA A 79 -13.27 -0.17 14.91
C ALA A 79 -14.11 -1.25 14.20
N ASP A 80 -14.86 -2.04 14.96
CA ASP A 80 -15.78 -3.06 14.45
C ASP A 80 -17.04 -2.49 13.80
N GLY A 81 -17.34 -1.21 14.06
CA GLY A 81 -18.50 -0.50 13.53
C GLY A 81 -18.24 0.32 12.27
N VAL A 82 -17.02 0.27 11.70
CA VAL A 82 -16.66 1.12 10.55
C VAL A 82 -16.30 0.31 9.32
N ALA A 83 -16.75 0.77 8.16
CA ALA A 83 -16.26 0.29 6.87
C ALA A 83 -15.09 1.16 6.41
N LEU A 84 -14.07 0.52 5.82
CA LEU A 84 -12.89 1.21 5.29
C LEU A 84 -12.91 1.22 3.76
N ALA A 85 -12.37 2.29 3.20
CA ALA A 85 -11.96 2.37 1.80
C ALA A 85 -10.43 2.24 1.70
N THR A 86 -9.89 2.23 0.48
CA THR A 86 -8.45 2.47 0.31
C THR A 86 -8.07 3.80 0.99
N PRO A 87 -6.98 3.85 1.78
CA PRO A 87 -6.65 5.08 2.48
C PRO A 87 -6.30 6.23 1.53
N LEU A 88 -5.70 5.93 0.38
CA LEU A 88 -5.38 6.92 -0.66
C LEU A 88 -6.30 6.74 -1.86
N VAL A 89 -7.29 7.62 -1.95
CA VAL A 89 -8.24 7.63 -3.06
C VAL A 89 -7.69 8.52 -4.17
N TYR A 90 -7.42 7.91 -5.33
CA TYR A 90 -6.87 8.56 -6.51
C TYR A 90 -5.51 9.27 -6.30
N PRO A 91 -4.47 8.58 -5.78
CA PRO A 91 -3.12 9.12 -5.86
C PRO A 91 -2.73 9.28 -7.33
N ARG A 92 -1.75 10.16 -7.61
CA ARG A 92 -1.39 10.47 -8.98
C ARG A 92 -0.67 9.32 -9.66
N LYS A 93 0.27 8.68 -8.95
CA LYS A 93 1.07 7.56 -9.47
C LYS A 93 1.17 6.44 -8.45
N CYS A 94 1.22 5.23 -8.97
CA CYS A 94 1.62 4.03 -8.26
C CYS A 94 2.81 3.43 -9.00
N PHE A 95 3.98 3.51 -8.38
CA PHE A 95 5.18 2.82 -8.82
C PHE A 95 5.17 1.40 -8.26
N CYS A 96 5.55 0.41 -9.05
CA CYS A 96 5.61 -0.98 -8.62
C CYS A 96 6.99 -1.53 -8.95
N VAL A 97 7.76 -1.90 -7.94
CA VAL A 97 9.10 -2.49 -8.11
C VAL A 97 8.96 -4.00 -8.23
N GLY A 98 9.34 -4.57 -9.36
CA GLY A 98 9.25 -6.01 -9.59
C GLY A 98 10.52 -6.75 -9.21
N ALA A 99 10.37 -8.06 -8.90
CA ALA A 99 11.47 -8.99 -8.66
C ALA A 99 12.46 -8.53 -7.58
N ASN A 100 11.96 -8.06 -6.44
CA ASN A 100 12.77 -7.40 -5.42
C ASN A 100 13.07 -8.24 -4.17
N TYR A 101 12.76 -9.55 -4.21
CA TYR A 101 13.12 -10.50 -3.16
C TYR A 101 13.84 -11.70 -3.79
N GLN A 102 15.00 -12.07 -3.22
CA GLN A 102 15.74 -13.22 -3.75
C GLN A 102 14.93 -14.50 -3.62
N SER A 103 14.22 -14.68 -2.52
CA SER A 103 13.34 -15.83 -2.30
C SER A 103 12.24 -15.95 -3.38
N HIS A 104 11.71 -14.83 -3.88
CA HIS A 104 10.74 -14.83 -4.97
C HIS A 104 11.40 -15.17 -6.30
N LEU A 105 12.59 -14.66 -6.59
CA LEU A 105 13.36 -15.05 -7.79
C LEU A 105 13.68 -16.55 -7.76
N ASP A 106 14.05 -17.09 -6.60
CA ASP A 106 14.39 -18.50 -6.42
C ASP A 106 13.18 -19.40 -6.71
N GLU A 107 11.98 -19.08 -6.19
CA GLU A 107 10.76 -19.86 -6.44
C GLU A 107 10.30 -19.78 -7.91
N MET A 108 10.60 -18.65 -8.59
CA MET A 108 10.27 -18.44 -10.00
C MET A 108 11.29 -19.10 -10.94
N GLY A 109 12.30 -19.82 -10.43
CA GLY A 109 13.33 -20.47 -11.23
C GLY A 109 14.36 -19.51 -11.84
N ALA A 110 14.53 -18.32 -11.24
CA ALA A 110 15.42 -17.25 -11.68
C ALA A 110 16.52 -16.95 -10.64
N SER A 111 17.00 -18.00 -9.97
CA SER A 111 17.97 -17.90 -8.87
C SER A 111 19.32 -17.27 -9.24
N GLU A 112 19.67 -17.22 -10.52
CA GLU A 112 20.90 -16.58 -11.03
C GLU A 112 20.79 -15.06 -11.09
N ILE A 113 19.56 -14.50 -11.08
CA ILE A 113 19.37 -13.05 -11.13
C ILE A 113 19.83 -12.44 -9.80
N ARG A 114 20.67 -11.44 -9.93
CA ARG A 114 21.25 -10.72 -8.80
C ARG A 114 21.13 -9.21 -9.00
N LYS A 115 21.21 -8.48 -7.90
CA LYS A 115 21.37 -7.03 -7.93
C LYS A 115 22.55 -6.64 -8.81
N VAL A 116 22.31 -5.75 -9.76
CA VAL A 116 23.36 -5.21 -10.63
C VAL A 116 23.84 -3.88 -10.06
N PRO A 117 25.11 -3.79 -9.62
CA PRO A 117 25.64 -2.54 -9.07
C PRO A 117 25.44 -1.35 -10.00
N GLY A 118 24.95 -0.24 -9.46
CA GLY A 118 24.70 0.99 -10.21
C GLY A 118 23.48 1.00 -11.13
N LYS A 119 22.76 -0.11 -11.27
CA LYS A 119 21.48 -0.17 -11.99
C LYS A 119 20.30 0.04 -11.03
N PRO A 120 19.27 0.77 -11.44
CA PRO A 120 18.04 0.87 -10.67
C PRO A 120 17.29 -0.47 -10.67
N PRO A 121 16.38 -0.70 -9.71
CA PRO A 121 15.45 -1.81 -9.79
C PRO A 121 14.57 -1.69 -11.04
N PHE A 122 14.07 -2.82 -11.52
CA PHE A 122 12.98 -2.81 -12.49
C PHE A 122 11.72 -2.26 -11.83
N PHE A 123 11.01 -1.38 -12.50
CA PHE A 123 9.72 -0.89 -12.04
C PHE A 123 8.77 -0.59 -13.21
N PHE A 124 7.49 -0.61 -12.91
CA PHE A 124 6.41 -0.23 -13.82
C PHE A 124 5.40 0.66 -13.08
N LEU A 125 4.37 1.14 -13.77
CA LEU A 125 3.31 1.93 -13.17
C LEU A 125 1.98 1.19 -13.26
N LYS A 126 1.18 1.27 -12.19
CA LYS A 126 -0.24 0.89 -12.21
C LYS A 126 -1.11 2.15 -12.20
N PRO A 127 -2.25 2.17 -12.91
CA PRO A 127 -3.21 3.30 -12.87
C PRO A 127 -3.99 3.26 -11.54
N PRO A 128 -3.66 4.09 -10.54
CA PRO A 128 -4.27 3.96 -9.22
C PRO A 128 -5.73 4.37 -9.17
N SER A 129 -6.20 5.10 -10.19
CA SER A 129 -7.60 5.55 -10.26
C SER A 129 -8.61 4.42 -10.44
N THR A 130 -8.20 3.30 -11.02
CA THR A 130 -9.09 2.16 -11.29
C THR A 130 -8.64 0.88 -10.58
N THR A 131 -7.34 0.75 -10.31
CA THR A 131 -6.80 -0.47 -9.68
C THR A 131 -6.93 -0.46 -8.16
N PHE A 132 -6.87 0.73 -7.49
CA PHE A 132 -6.90 0.80 -6.03
C PHE A 132 -8.28 0.54 -5.48
N VAL A 133 -8.35 -0.43 -4.57
CA VAL A 133 -9.55 -0.75 -3.78
C VAL A 133 -9.17 -0.89 -2.31
N GLY A 134 -10.17 -0.79 -1.43
CA GLY A 134 -10.02 -1.01 0.01
C GLY A 134 -10.42 -2.42 0.43
N PRO A 135 -10.55 -2.67 1.75
CA PRO A 135 -11.05 -3.93 2.29
C PRO A 135 -12.47 -4.26 1.82
N GLY A 136 -12.83 -5.53 1.86
CA GLY A 136 -14.17 -6.05 1.56
C GLY A 136 -14.27 -6.79 0.22
N PRO A 137 -15.47 -6.98 -0.32
CA PRO A 137 -15.72 -7.66 -1.61
C PRO A 137 -15.43 -6.70 -2.78
N THR A 138 -14.17 -6.30 -2.93
CA THR A 138 -13.78 -5.16 -3.78
C THR A 138 -12.87 -5.53 -4.94
N VAL A 139 -12.30 -6.75 -4.92
CA VAL A 139 -11.41 -7.24 -5.98
C VAL A 139 -12.20 -8.07 -6.97
N HIS A 140 -12.27 -7.65 -8.21
CA HIS A 140 -12.90 -8.41 -9.29
C HIS A 140 -11.84 -9.17 -10.09
N MET A 141 -12.11 -10.46 -10.31
CA MET A 141 -11.24 -11.26 -11.18
C MET A 141 -11.27 -10.67 -12.60
N PRO A 142 -10.11 -10.47 -13.23
CA PRO A 142 -10.09 -9.94 -14.59
C PRO A 142 -10.81 -10.87 -15.58
N ALA A 143 -11.52 -10.31 -16.54
CA ALA A 143 -12.17 -11.08 -17.60
C ALA A 143 -11.11 -11.86 -18.41
N GLY A 144 -11.36 -13.16 -18.65
CA GLY A 144 -10.40 -14.04 -19.33
C GLY A 144 -9.16 -14.42 -18.51
N CYS A 145 -9.16 -14.12 -17.20
CA CYS A 145 -8.10 -14.57 -16.32
C CYS A 145 -8.30 -16.04 -15.93
N ASP A 146 -7.36 -16.89 -16.32
CA ASP A 146 -7.34 -18.30 -15.96
C ASP A 146 -6.42 -18.62 -14.79
N ASN A 147 -5.52 -17.70 -14.47
CA ASN A 147 -4.57 -17.83 -13.39
C ASN A 147 -4.39 -16.49 -12.69
N PHE A 148 -5.22 -16.28 -11.67
CA PHE A 148 -5.20 -15.08 -10.83
C PHE A 148 -4.38 -15.35 -9.58
N ASP A 149 -3.31 -14.57 -9.38
CA ASP A 149 -2.28 -14.81 -8.38
C ASP A 149 -2.16 -13.63 -7.40
N TRP A 150 -1.63 -13.88 -6.22
CA TRP A 150 -1.44 -12.90 -5.13
C TRP A 150 0.02 -12.52 -4.97
N GLU A 151 0.27 -11.26 -4.61
CA GLU A 151 1.60 -10.71 -4.34
C GLU A 151 1.48 -9.63 -3.26
N ILE A 152 1.65 -10.00 -1.96
CA ILE A 152 1.68 -8.98 -0.89
C ILE A 152 2.93 -8.14 -0.98
N GLU A 153 2.77 -6.83 -0.74
CA GLU A 153 3.86 -5.87 -0.73
C GLU A 153 3.73 -4.86 0.41
N LEU A 154 4.85 -4.49 0.99
CA LEU A 154 4.93 -3.23 1.72
C LEU A 154 4.84 -2.10 0.70
N ALA A 155 4.04 -1.09 1.00
CA ALA A 155 3.91 0.10 0.15
C ALA A 155 4.38 1.36 0.89
N VAL A 156 5.14 2.18 0.20
CA VAL A 156 5.64 3.48 0.66
C VAL A 156 4.71 4.58 0.18
N VAL A 157 4.34 5.49 1.08
CA VAL A 157 3.57 6.71 0.77
C VAL A 157 4.49 7.91 0.85
N PHE A 158 4.51 8.74 -0.19
CA PHE A 158 5.38 9.90 -0.26
C PHE A 158 4.71 11.17 0.31
N GLY A 159 5.46 11.91 1.15
CA GLY A 159 5.04 13.19 1.72
C GLY A 159 5.81 14.38 1.15
N ARG A 160 6.78 14.11 0.29
CA ARG A 160 7.57 15.13 -0.44
C ARG A 160 7.76 14.68 -1.88
N GLY A 161 7.83 15.65 -2.79
CA GLY A 161 8.15 15.41 -4.18
C GLY A 161 9.62 15.67 -4.49
N GLY A 162 10.12 15.02 -5.54
CA GLY A 162 11.49 15.21 -5.99
C GLY A 162 11.82 14.45 -7.28
N ARG A 163 12.94 14.81 -7.87
CA ARG A 163 13.54 14.14 -9.02
C ARG A 163 15.02 13.98 -8.77
N ASN A 164 15.63 12.90 -9.27
CA ASN A 164 17.03 12.58 -9.02
C ASN A 164 17.40 12.59 -7.53
N ILE A 165 16.54 12.00 -6.70
CA ILE A 165 16.70 11.99 -5.25
C ILE A 165 17.94 11.17 -4.90
N PRO A 166 18.93 11.74 -4.18
CA PRO A 166 20.06 10.95 -3.70
C PRO A 166 19.62 9.89 -2.70
N GLU A 167 20.18 8.69 -2.80
CA GLU A 167 19.85 7.58 -1.90
C GLU A 167 19.95 7.97 -0.41
N ALA A 168 21.00 8.69 -0.03
CA ALA A 168 21.21 9.16 1.34
C ALA A 168 20.12 10.12 1.86
N GLN A 169 19.32 10.70 0.98
CA GLN A 169 18.22 11.62 1.32
C GLN A 169 16.84 10.99 1.13
N ALA A 170 16.77 9.80 0.53
CA ALA A 170 15.53 9.19 0.07
C ALA A 170 14.47 9.04 1.17
N MET A 171 14.88 8.64 2.37
CA MET A 171 13.96 8.44 3.49
C MET A 171 13.27 9.72 3.97
N GLN A 172 13.79 10.91 3.65
CA GLN A 172 13.14 12.20 3.96
C GLN A 172 11.90 12.46 3.12
N TYR A 173 11.68 11.69 2.07
CA TYR A 173 10.51 11.77 1.18
C TYR A 173 9.38 10.86 1.61
N VAL A 174 9.65 9.91 2.51
CA VAL A 174 8.67 8.94 3.00
C VAL A 174 7.82 9.55 4.11
N ALA A 175 6.51 9.57 3.92
CA ALA A 175 5.54 10.00 4.94
C ALA A 175 5.00 8.83 5.76
N GLY A 176 4.90 7.63 5.19
CA GLY A 176 4.37 6.47 5.88
C GLY A 176 4.39 5.20 5.04
N TYR A 177 3.83 4.16 5.63
CA TYR A 177 3.78 2.82 5.07
C TYR A 177 2.36 2.27 5.12
N THR A 178 2.02 1.47 4.13
CA THR A 178 0.76 0.71 4.07
C THR A 178 1.02 -0.66 3.44
N LEU A 179 -0.02 -1.49 3.32
CA LEU A 179 0.07 -2.75 2.58
C LEU A 179 -0.59 -2.59 1.22
N ALA A 180 -0.13 -3.40 0.28
CA ALA A 180 -0.79 -3.60 -1.01
C ALA A 180 -0.75 -5.08 -1.40
N CYS A 181 -1.63 -5.48 -2.31
CA CYS A 181 -1.49 -6.73 -3.03
C CYS A 181 -1.46 -6.44 -4.53
N ASP A 182 -0.34 -6.77 -5.18
CA ASP A 182 -0.17 -6.61 -6.63
C ASP A 182 -0.75 -7.83 -7.36
N PHE A 183 -2.08 -8.00 -7.31
CA PHE A 183 -2.74 -9.11 -7.97
C PHE A 183 -2.37 -9.19 -9.44
N THR A 184 -2.13 -10.41 -9.90
CA THR A 184 -1.57 -10.69 -11.22
C THR A 184 -2.41 -11.69 -11.98
N SER A 185 -2.86 -11.33 -13.19
CA SER A 185 -3.39 -12.27 -14.17
C SER A 185 -2.21 -12.89 -14.96
N ARG A 186 -1.72 -14.05 -14.53
CA ARG A 186 -0.50 -14.67 -15.07
C ARG A 186 -0.63 -15.02 -16.54
N ASN A 187 -1.77 -15.58 -16.97
CA ASN A 187 -2.00 -15.94 -18.36
C ASN A 187 -2.10 -14.73 -19.29
N GLN A 188 -2.48 -13.56 -18.77
CA GLN A 188 -2.54 -12.32 -19.55
C GLN A 188 -1.21 -11.55 -19.50
N MET A 189 -0.38 -11.80 -18.50
CA MET A 189 0.95 -11.23 -18.39
C MET A 189 1.97 -11.97 -19.27
N PHE A 190 1.91 -13.31 -19.31
CA PHE A 190 2.80 -14.12 -20.12
C PHE A 190 2.15 -14.38 -21.50
N VAL A 191 2.64 -13.72 -22.52
CA VAL A 191 2.11 -13.76 -23.89
C VAL A 191 3.21 -14.18 -24.87
N PRO A 192 3.68 -15.46 -24.80
CA PRO A 192 4.86 -15.93 -25.54
C PRO A 192 4.74 -15.80 -27.06
N GLU A 193 3.51 -15.66 -27.57
CA GLU A 193 3.20 -15.48 -28.99
C GLU A 193 3.50 -14.05 -29.48
N THR A 194 3.66 -13.09 -28.56
CA THR A 194 3.94 -11.69 -28.91
C THR A 194 5.44 -11.41 -28.95
N PHE A 195 5.81 -10.31 -29.59
CA PHE A 195 7.20 -9.89 -29.70
C PHE A 195 7.86 -9.68 -28.33
N PHE A 196 7.16 -9.03 -27.38
CA PHE A 196 7.70 -8.73 -26.06
C PHE A 196 7.59 -9.89 -25.06
N LYS A 197 6.74 -10.88 -25.33
CA LYS A 197 6.47 -12.06 -24.49
C LYS A 197 5.86 -11.75 -23.11
N PHE A 198 5.81 -10.51 -22.72
CA PHE A 198 5.23 -10.03 -21.48
C PHE A 198 4.36 -8.80 -21.73
N ASP A 199 3.19 -8.77 -21.09
CA ASP A 199 2.33 -7.58 -21.05
C ASP A 199 1.99 -7.26 -19.58
N PHE A 200 2.74 -6.33 -18.99
CA PHE A 200 2.51 -5.89 -17.60
C PHE A 200 1.21 -5.11 -17.46
N THR A 201 0.74 -4.45 -18.51
CA THR A 201 -0.53 -3.71 -18.46
C THR A 201 -1.69 -4.68 -18.34
N GLN A 202 -1.76 -5.68 -19.21
CA GLN A 202 -2.82 -6.69 -19.15
C GLN A 202 -2.69 -7.62 -17.94
N GLY A 203 -1.48 -7.90 -17.50
CA GLY A 203 -1.25 -8.80 -16.37
C GLY A 203 -1.50 -8.18 -15.01
N LYS A 204 -1.25 -6.86 -14.84
CA LYS A 204 -1.17 -6.21 -13.53
C LYS A 204 -1.96 -4.90 -13.38
N CYS A 205 -2.41 -4.27 -14.49
CA CYS A 205 -3.06 -2.96 -14.44
C CYS A 205 -4.57 -3.01 -14.63
N GLN A 206 -5.19 -4.15 -14.40
CA GLN A 206 -6.63 -4.31 -14.55
C GLN A 206 -7.38 -3.69 -13.37
N ASP A 207 -8.61 -3.28 -13.59
CA ASP A 207 -9.44 -2.61 -12.59
C ASP A 207 -9.58 -3.47 -11.32
N THR A 208 -9.55 -2.83 -10.17
CA THR A 208 -9.70 -3.41 -8.84
C THR A 208 -8.61 -4.40 -8.38
N THR A 209 -7.53 -4.59 -9.16
CA THR A 209 -6.50 -5.61 -8.89
C THR A 209 -5.37 -5.15 -7.97
N ASN A 210 -5.53 -4.01 -7.28
CA ASN A 210 -4.51 -3.51 -6.36
C ASN A 210 -5.14 -3.03 -5.05
N PRO A 211 -5.60 -3.94 -4.16
CA PRO A 211 -6.06 -3.53 -2.84
C PRO A 211 -4.91 -2.89 -2.05
N VAL A 212 -5.20 -1.73 -1.46
CA VAL A 212 -4.26 -0.93 -0.67
C VAL A 212 -4.89 -0.56 0.66
N GLY A 213 -4.20 -0.78 1.76
CA GLY A 213 -4.69 -0.46 3.10
C GLY A 213 -4.18 -1.41 4.19
N PRO A 214 -4.89 -1.54 5.32
CA PRO A 214 -6.14 -0.86 5.69
C PRO A 214 -5.96 0.61 6.07
N ALA A 215 -4.74 0.98 6.47
CA ALA A 215 -4.39 2.29 6.95
C ALA A 215 -2.93 2.63 6.60
N ILE A 216 -2.54 3.88 6.79
CA ILE A 216 -1.16 4.35 6.64
C ILE A 216 -0.56 4.55 8.02
N LEU A 217 0.54 3.86 8.29
CA LEU A 217 1.39 4.07 9.46
C LEU A 217 2.38 5.19 9.15
N PRO A 218 2.33 6.36 9.84
CA PRO A 218 3.30 7.43 9.63
C PRO A 218 4.73 6.97 9.92
N ALA A 219 5.66 7.37 9.06
CA ALA A 219 7.06 6.93 9.11
C ALA A 219 7.76 7.30 10.43
N GLN A 220 7.32 8.36 11.08
CA GLN A 220 7.85 8.81 12.38
C GLN A 220 7.64 7.81 13.53
N PHE A 221 6.71 6.86 13.38
CA PHE A 221 6.45 5.81 14.35
C PHE A 221 7.19 4.51 14.03
N VAL A 222 7.96 4.50 12.96
CA VAL A 222 8.76 3.35 12.53
C VAL A 222 10.22 3.66 12.80
N GLY A 223 10.85 2.88 13.68
CA GLY A 223 12.27 3.04 13.99
C GLY A 223 13.13 2.66 12.79
N ASP A 224 13.15 1.40 12.44
CA ASP A 224 13.81 0.88 11.23
C ASP A 224 12.77 0.24 10.33
N PRO A 225 12.50 0.79 9.14
CA PRO A 225 11.52 0.23 8.23
C PRO A 225 11.87 -1.18 7.74
N ARG A 226 13.13 -1.60 7.83
CA ARG A 226 13.57 -2.95 7.47
C ARG A 226 12.96 -4.03 8.38
N GLU A 227 12.59 -3.64 9.60
CA GLU A 227 11.97 -4.53 10.59
C GLU A 227 10.46 -4.71 10.41
N ILE A 228 9.82 -3.97 9.49
CA ILE A 228 8.39 -4.14 9.23
C ILE A 228 8.17 -5.55 8.68
N GLU A 229 7.44 -6.34 9.45
CA GLU A 229 6.98 -7.67 9.05
C GLU A 229 5.59 -7.59 8.43
N PHE A 230 5.35 -8.39 7.39
CA PHE A 230 4.04 -8.49 6.74
C PHE A 230 3.79 -9.90 6.21
N ALA A 231 2.52 -10.26 6.09
CA ALA A 231 2.12 -11.60 5.69
C ALA A 231 0.76 -11.61 4.98
N LEU A 232 0.54 -12.65 4.17
CA LEU A 232 -0.69 -12.89 3.42
C LEU A 232 -1.19 -14.32 3.63
N TRP A 233 -2.50 -14.44 3.76
CA TRP A 233 -3.22 -15.71 3.80
C TRP A 233 -4.27 -15.75 2.69
N VAL A 234 -4.48 -16.93 2.15
CA VAL A 234 -5.61 -17.25 1.27
C VAL A 234 -6.46 -18.29 1.99
N ASN A 235 -7.73 -17.98 2.24
CA ASN A 235 -8.67 -18.84 2.97
C ASN A 235 -8.05 -19.37 4.29
N ASP A 236 -7.48 -18.45 5.09
CA ASP A 236 -6.79 -18.70 6.37
C ASP A 236 -5.51 -19.54 6.29
N VAL A 237 -5.06 -19.93 5.10
CA VAL A 237 -3.76 -20.59 4.90
C VAL A 237 -2.71 -19.54 4.59
N GLU A 238 -1.67 -19.44 5.45
CA GLU A 238 -0.56 -18.52 5.22
C GLU A 238 0.20 -18.91 3.94
N LYS A 239 0.37 -17.93 3.05
CA LYS A 239 1.05 -18.10 1.76
C LYS A 239 2.36 -17.33 1.70
N GLN A 240 2.39 -16.11 2.21
CA GLN A 240 3.56 -15.23 2.16
C GLN A 240 3.83 -14.63 3.54
N ARG A 241 5.11 -14.54 3.89
CA ARG A 241 5.60 -13.82 5.08
C ARG A 241 7.02 -13.33 4.80
N ALA A 242 7.29 -12.07 5.12
CA ALA A 242 8.62 -11.48 4.97
C ALA A 242 8.81 -10.26 5.88
N ARG A 243 10.04 -9.77 5.89
CA ARG A 243 10.41 -8.45 6.41
C ARG A 243 10.87 -7.56 5.26
N ALA A 244 10.68 -6.27 5.41
CA ALA A 244 11.14 -5.31 4.42
C ALA A 244 12.67 -5.30 4.27
N GLY A 245 13.41 -5.77 5.27
CA GLY A 245 14.85 -5.93 5.23
C GLY A 245 15.35 -7.01 4.26
N ASP A 246 14.48 -7.92 3.82
CA ASP A 246 14.82 -9.01 2.90
C ASP A 246 14.82 -8.57 1.42
N MET A 247 14.51 -7.31 1.14
CA MET A 247 14.51 -6.74 -0.22
C MET A 247 15.91 -6.72 -0.82
N ILE A 248 16.02 -7.03 -2.11
CA ILE A 248 17.27 -6.93 -2.90
C ILE A 248 17.71 -5.46 -3.02
N TYR A 249 16.78 -4.59 -3.40
CA TYR A 249 16.97 -3.14 -3.41
C TYR A 249 16.18 -2.56 -2.24
N GLY A 250 16.86 -1.99 -1.27
CA GLY A 250 16.22 -1.33 -0.14
C GLY A 250 15.38 -0.12 -0.57
N ILE A 251 14.48 0.34 0.29
CA ILE A 251 13.61 1.50 0.01
C ILE A 251 14.39 2.73 -0.48
N PRO A 252 15.54 3.12 0.12
CA PRO A 252 16.32 4.26 -0.38
C PRO A 252 16.79 4.10 -1.82
N GLU A 253 17.26 2.91 -2.20
CA GLU A 253 17.72 2.61 -3.55
C GLU A 253 16.58 2.63 -4.57
N GLN A 254 15.41 2.10 -4.18
CA GLN A 254 14.22 2.13 -5.00
C GLN A 254 13.79 3.57 -5.30
N ILE A 255 13.70 4.43 -4.26
CA ILE A 255 13.36 5.85 -4.41
C ILE A 255 14.36 6.56 -5.33
N ALA A 256 15.66 6.35 -5.10
CA ALA A 256 16.71 6.93 -5.94
C ALA A 256 16.59 6.44 -7.39
N GLY A 257 16.32 5.15 -7.60
CA GLY A 257 16.16 4.54 -8.91
C GLY A 257 14.97 5.09 -9.68
N VAL A 258 13.78 5.05 -9.07
CA VAL A 258 12.53 5.52 -9.67
C VAL A 258 12.60 7.02 -10.00
N SER A 259 13.10 7.84 -9.06
CA SER A 259 13.12 9.30 -9.21
C SER A 259 14.07 9.80 -10.32
N ARG A 260 14.98 8.97 -10.80
CA ARG A 260 15.80 9.29 -11.99
C ARG A 260 14.98 9.34 -13.27
N SER A 261 14.01 8.46 -13.37
CA SER A 261 13.16 8.34 -14.58
C SER A 261 11.91 9.21 -14.48
N ILE A 262 11.20 9.16 -13.35
CA ILE A 262 9.92 9.82 -13.16
C ILE A 262 9.95 10.60 -11.85
N ALA A 263 9.55 11.88 -11.88
CA ALA A 263 9.43 12.68 -10.67
C ALA A 263 8.41 12.03 -9.71
N ILE A 264 8.79 11.94 -8.44
CA ILE A 264 7.90 11.57 -7.35
C ILE A 264 7.13 12.81 -6.92
N GLU A 265 5.84 12.68 -6.66
CA GLU A 265 4.98 13.74 -6.12
C GLU A 265 4.45 13.34 -4.74
N PRO A 266 4.17 14.32 -3.86
CA PRO A 266 3.56 14.02 -2.58
C PRO A 266 2.21 13.33 -2.76
N GLY A 267 1.95 12.27 -1.99
CA GLY A 267 0.77 11.43 -2.12
C GLY A 267 0.91 10.28 -3.14
N ASP A 268 2.00 10.21 -3.91
CA ASP A 268 2.31 9.03 -4.71
C ASP A 268 2.55 7.81 -3.80
N VAL A 269 2.40 6.63 -4.39
CA VAL A 269 2.62 5.34 -3.73
C VAL A 269 3.69 4.54 -4.46
N MET A 270 4.51 3.80 -3.73
CA MET A 270 5.46 2.85 -4.31
C MET A 270 5.32 1.50 -3.62
N LEU A 271 4.93 0.48 -4.38
CA LEU A 271 4.97 -0.92 -4.01
C LEU A 271 6.41 -1.40 -4.14
N THR A 272 6.90 -2.14 -3.14
CA THR A 272 8.34 -2.40 -2.97
C THR A 272 8.79 -3.78 -3.42
N GLY A 273 7.89 -4.54 -4.02
CA GLY A 273 8.13 -5.92 -4.46
C GLY A 273 7.54 -6.94 -3.50
N SER A 274 7.24 -8.12 -4.03
CA SER A 274 6.63 -9.23 -3.31
C SER A 274 7.65 -10.31 -2.93
N PRO A 275 7.55 -10.91 -1.73
CA PRO A 275 8.37 -12.05 -1.32
C PRO A 275 7.86 -13.37 -1.94
N ALA A 276 8.60 -14.45 -1.71
CA ALA A 276 8.16 -15.80 -2.06
C ALA A 276 6.82 -16.18 -1.43
N GLY A 277 6.15 -17.13 -2.06
CA GLY A 277 4.86 -17.67 -1.62
C GLY A 277 3.72 -17.38 -2.57
N VAL A 278 4.01 -16.88 -3.79
CA VAL A 278 3.01 -16.69 -4.85
C VAL A 278 2.45 -18.02 -5.34
N GLY A 279 1.26 -18.01 -5.91
CA GLY A 279 0.57 -19.22 -6.34
C GLY A 279 1.16 -19.88 -7.60
N TRP A 280 1.62 -19.07 -8.55
CA TRP A 280 2.04 -19.53 -9.87
C TRP A 280 3.03 -20.71 -9.87
N PRO A 281 4.19 -20.66 -9.17
CA PRO A 281 5.14 -21.78 -9.19
C PRO A 281 4.61 -23.04 -8.50
N ARG A 282 3.55 -22.94 -7.72
CA ARG A 282 2.92 -24.04 -6.96
C ARG A 282 1.70 -24.62 -7.65
N GLY A 283 1.32 -24.06 -8.80
CA GLY A 283 0.08 -24.43 -9.50
C GLY A 283 -1.18 -24.01 -8.75
N GLU A 284 -1.07 -23.06 -7.81
CA GLU A 284 -2.18 -22.50 -7.07
C GLU A 284 -2.68 -21.20 -7.72
N LYS A 285 -3.97 -20.92 -7.60
CA LYS A 285 -4.61 -19.72 -8.12
C LYS A 285 -5.84 -19.37 -7.31
N LEU A 286 -6.23 -18.11 -7.36
CA LEU A 286 -7.46 -17.62 -6.74
C LEU A 286 -8.69 -17.99 -7.57
N ALA A 287 -9.78 -18.20 -6.84
CA ALA A 287 -11.13 -18.39 -7.37
C ALA A 287 -12.07 -17.31 -6.84
N VAL A 288 -13.20 -17.12 -7.53
CA VAL A 288 -14.29 -16.27 -7.02
C VAL A 288 -14.78 -16.83 -5.68
N GLY A 289 -14.89 -15.96 -4.69
CA GLY A 289 -15.26 -16.29 -3.30
C GLY A 289 -14.06 -16.48 -2.37
N ASP A 290 -12.82 -16.60 -2.89
CA ASP A 290 -11.65 -16.68 -2.02
C ASP A 290 -11.47 -15.40 -1.22
N VAL A 291 -11.02 -15.57 0.03
CA VAL A 291 -10.68 -14.48 0.95
C VAL A 291 -9.16 -14.34 1.03
N VAL A 292 -8.67 -13.17 0.70
CA VAL A 292 -7.24 -12.83 0.84
C VAL A 292 -7.09 -11.85 1.99
N LYS A 293 -6.34 -12.28 3.01
CA LYS A 293 -6.04 -11.49 4.21
C LYS A 293 -4.60 -11.01 4.17
N LEU A 294 -4.41 -9.71 4.37
CA LEU A 294 -3.13 -9.05 4.47
C LEU A 294 -2.95 -8.50 5.88
N TRP A 295 -1.75 -8.65 6.43
CA TRP A 295 -1.37 -8.11 7.73
C TRP A 295 0.01 -7.46 7.65
N GLY A 296 0.21 -6.36 8.38
CA GLY A 296 1.51 -5.71 8.55
C GLY A 296 1.67 -5.13 9.95
N ALA A 297 2.86 -5.32 10.51
CA ALA A 297 3.20 -4.83 11.84
C ALA A 297 3.01 -3.31 11.94
N GLY A 298 2.21 -2.89 12.92
CA GLY A 298 1.86 -1.47 13.12
C GLY A 298 0.87 -0.87 12.11
N ILE A 299 0.64 -1.51 10.96
CA ILE A 299 -0.28 -1.05 9.91
C ILE A 299 -1.68 -1.58 10.16
N GLY A 300 -1.80 -2.86 10.48
CA GLY A 300 -3.06 -3.55 10.74
C GLY A 300 -3.35 -4.68 9.77
N THR A 301 -4.62 -5.11 9.76
CA THR A 301 -5.11 -6.23 8.93
C THR A 301 -6.21 -5.75 8.01
N MET A 302 -6.22 -6.20 6.77
CA MET A 302 -7.36 -6.09 5.88
C MET A 302 -7.65 -7.42 5.20
N GLU A 303 -8.92 -7.60 4.81
CA GLU A 303 -9.37 -8.73 4.02
C GLU A 303 -10.07 -8.23 2.77
N VAL A 304 -9.83 -8.91 1.65
CA VAL A 304 -10.56 -8.71 0.40
C VAL A 304 -11.16 -10.03 -0.06
N VAL A 305 -12.31 -9.96 -0.70
CA VAL A 305 -12.98 -11.13 -1.26
C VAL A 305 -12.99 -11.02 -2.77
N ILE A 306 -12.55 -12.08 -3.44
CA ILE A 306 -12.50 -12.13 -4.90
C ILE A 306 -13.91 -12.24 -5.47
N GLN A 307 -14.31 -11.29 -6.29
CA GLN A 307 -15.60 -11.20 -6.95
C GLN A 307 -15.55 -11.73 -8.39
N ALA A 308 -16.69 -12.02 -8.96
CA ALA A 308 -16.81 -12.33 -10.38
C ALA A 308 -16.32 -11.13 -11.24
N PRO A 309 -15.91 -11.37 -12.51
CA PRO A 309 -15.52 -10.31 -13.41
C PRO A 309 -16.58 -9.20 -13.51
N LEU A 310 -16.11 -7.96 -13.68
CA LEU A 310 -16.98 -6.84 -14.05
C LEU A 310 -17.55 -7.06 -15.46
N HIS A 311 -18.83 -6.72 -15.65
CA HIS A 311 -19.54 -6.83 -16.92
C HIS A 311 -19.33 -5.58 -17.80
#